data_66abb97ee8f98e7299313342c9322fa9
#
_entry.id   66abb97ee8f98e7299313342c9322fa9
#
_cell.length_a   1.000
_cell.length_b   1.000
_cell.length_c   1.000
_cell.angle_alpha   90.00
_cell.angle_beta   90.00
_cell.angle_gamma   90.00
#
_symmetry.space_group_name_H-M   'P 1'
#
loop_
_entity.id
_entity.type
_entity.pdbx_description
1 polymer ?
#
loop_
_entity_poly.entity_id
_entity_poly.type
_entity_poly.pdbx_seq_one_letter_code
_entity_poly.pdbx_strand_id
1 'polypeptide(L)'
;MENRKKFINKNTLAIFVCWLVYTCSYIGKLGYNANITQIEREFGITHAESGSVGTIFFFAYGAGQIINGIFCKKYNLKYTVFFSLLISSVCNFVLPFLNKFAYFKYIWLINGASLSFLWTMLARFLSEYLDKNYVSKAVMAMGTTVACGTFAVYGLSALFVKLSAYKTIFFVAAAILPIVAFVWFFMSLLLKKADGGLQKTGEEVSAETPQENTNGKQLIKMFIVLGAFAVITNLIKDGISVWVPTMLKEIYVMPDYLGILLTLCLPLVSVFGTAVAVFTGKYIKGFIPLCGVMFLASALAIGAEMIFGAISAAVMIICLCVVSLVMSGSNNVITNMAPLTMKTANAGMLAGLMNGCCYIGSTISSYGLGTIADNFGWSGVFRLLFIASLICVGTSAVFGLVSRFAGKNK
;
A
#
# COMPACT_ATOMS: atom_id res chain seq x y z
N MET A 1 9.53 50.60 0.77
CA MET A 1 10.18 49.27 0.52
C MET A 1 9.70 48.33 1.62
N GLU A 2 8.57 47.69 1.38
CA GLU A 2 7.92 46.85 2.37
C GLU A 2 8.51 45.45 2.29
N ASN A 3 9.17 45.05 3.35
CA ASN A 3 9.80 43.73 3.53
C ASN A 3 8.74 42.62 3.48
N ARG A 4 8.41 42.13 2.29
CA ARG A 4 7.65 40.90 2.11
C ARG A 4 8.51 39.72 2.56
N LYS A 5 8.59 39.48 3.88
CA LYS A 5 8.89 38.14 4.40
C LYS A 5 7.85 37.19 3.79
N LYS A 6 8.26 36.36 2.82
CA LYS A 6 7.45 35.27 2.30
C LYS A 6 7.14 34.32 3.46
N PHE A 7 6.09 34.58 4.22
CA PHE A 7 5.53 33.61 5.17
C PHE A 7 5.13 32.39 4.35
N ILE A 8 5.78 31.25 4.59
CA ILE A 8 5.36 29.97 4.03
C ILE A 8 3.88 29.80 4.37
N ASN A 9 3.04 29.60 3.38
CA ASN A 9 1.62 29.46 3.57
C ASN A 9 1.36 28.26 4.51
N LYS A 10 0.59 28.48 5.59
CA LYS A 10 0.29 27.46 6.62
C LYS A 10 -0.23 26.15 6.02
N ASN A 11 -1.07 26.23 4.98
CA ASN A 11 -1.58 25.06 4.28
C ASN A 11 -0.46 24.29 3.56
N THR A 12 0.43 24.97 2.89
CA THR A 12 1.59 24.35 2.22
C THR A 12 2.52 23.69 3.23
N LEU A 13 2.73 24.34 4.38
CA LEU A 13 3.54 23.77 5.46
C LEU A 13 2.89 22.52 6.05
N ALA A 14 1.58 22.55 6.29
CA ALA A 14 0.83 21.39 6.79
C ALA A 14 0.92 20.20 5.83
N ILE A 15 0.74 20.43 4.53
CA ILE A 15 0.87 19.40 3.48
C ILE A 15 2.29 18.84 3.48
N PHE A 16 3.30 19.71 3.48
CA PHE A 16 4.71 19.28 3.43
C PHE A 16 5.09 18.43 4.64
N VAL A 17 4.69 18.83 5.85
CA VAL A 17 5.00 18.08 7.08
C VAL A 17 4.31 16.70 7.07
N CYS A 18 3.05 16.62 6.66
CA CYS A 18 2.35 15.34 6.52
C CYS A 18 3.02 14.46 5.46
N TRP A 19 3.40 15.04 4.33
CA TRP A 19 4.12 14.35 3.26
C TRP A 19 5.46 13.80 3.76
N LEU A 20 6.24 14.61 4.48
CA LEU A 20 7.53 14.22 5.05
C LEU A 20 7.38 13.06 6.04
N VAL A 21 6.45 13.19 6.99
CA VAL A 21 6.16 12.16 8.00
C VAL A 21 5.81 10.83 7.33
N TYR A 22 4.89 10.86 6.38
CA TYR A 22 4.42 9.62 5.76
C TYR A 22 5.46 9.01 4.82
N THR A 23 6.19 9.83 4.06
CA THR A 23 7.30 9.38 3.20
C THR A 23 8.42 8.73 4.03
N CYS A 24 8.88 9.40 5.10
CA CYS A 24 9.94 8.85 5.95
C CYS A 24 9.52 7.60 6.72
N SER A 25 8.22 7.44 7.04
CA SER A 25 7.73 6.24 7.70
C SER A 25 7.93 4.96 6.87
N TYR A 26 8.03 5.08 5.52
CA TYR A 26 8.35 3.96 4.64
C TYR A 26 9.75 3.41 4.86
N ILE A 27 10.71 4.25 5.33
CA ILE A 27 12.05 3.78 5.67
C ILE A 27 11.97 2.78 6.83
N GLY A 28 11.19 3.09 7.87
CA GLY A 28 10.96 2.18 9.00
C GLY A 28 10.08 0.96 8.68
N LYS A 29 9.30 1.03 7.60
CA LYS A 29 8.37 -0.03 7.19
C LYS A 29 9.01 -1.06 6.26
N LEU A 30 9.72 -0.61 5.23
CA LEU A 30 10.14 -1.45 4.11
C LEU A 30 11.60 -1.90 4.19
N GLY A 31 12.38 -1.42 5.15
CA GLY A 31 13.79 -1.82 5.32
C GLY A 31 13.97 -3.33 5.43
N TYR A 32 13.06 -4.02 6.10
CA TYR A 32 13.06 -5.48 6.20
C TYR A 32 12.84 -6.15 4.83
N ASN A 33 11.79 -5.76 4.11
CA ASN A 33 11.44 -6.37 2.82
C ASN A 33 12.52 -6.13 1.75
N ALA A 34 13.14 -4.94 1.74
CA ALA A 34 14.22 -4.62 0.81
C ALA A 34 15.48 -5.46 1.05
N ASN A 35 15.68 -5.96 2.27
CA ASN A 35 16.86 -6.74 2.66
C ASN A 35 16.53 -8.18 3.07
N ILE A 36 15.36 -8.70 2.68
CA ILE A 36 14.89 -10.03 3.06
C ILE A 36 15.90 -11.13 2.70
N THR A 37 16.47 -11.05 1.50
CA THR A 37 17.46 -12.01 0.99
C THR A 37 18.75 -12.03 1.81
N GLN A 38 19.22 -10.88 2.31
CA GLN A 38 20.40 -10.77 3.16
C GLN A 38 20.14 -11.37 4.53
N ILE A 39 18.93 -11.14 5.07
CA ILE A 39 18.50 -11.68 6.36
C ILE A 39 18.37 -13.20 6.26
N GLU A 40 17.77 -13.74 5.20
CA GLU A 40 17.68 -15.18 4.95
C GLU A 40 19.07 -15.85 4.95
N ARG A 41 20.02 -15.21 4.28
CA ARG A 41 21.39 -15.72 4.20
C ARG A 41 22.11 -15.66 5.56
N GLU A 42 21.94 -14.57 6.31
CA GLU A 42 22.60 -14.39 7.61
C GLU A 42 22.09 -15.40 8.65
N PHE A 43 20.79 -15.68 8.67
CA PHE A 43 20.18 -16.56 9.66
C PHE A 43 19.99 -18.00 9.16
N GLY A 44 20.25 -18.29 7.89
CA GLY A 44 20.07 -19.63 7.29
C GLY A 44 18.61 -20.10 7.32
N ILE A 45 17.67 -19.21 7.10
CA ILE A 45 16.22 -19.44 7.18
C ILE A 45 15.58 -19.56 5.81
N THR A 46 14.41 -20.18 5.77
CA THR A 46 13.62 -20.36 4.54
C THR A 46 12.83 -19.10 4.17
N HIS A 47 12.30 -19.03 2.94
CA HIS A 47 11.39 -17.96 2.50
C HIS A 47 10.11 -17.91 3.34
N ALA A 48 9.56 -19.06 3.73
CA ALA A 48 8.41 -19.11 4.62
C ALA A 48 8.70 -18.47 5.98
N GLU A 49 9.86 -18.76 6.57
CA GLU A 49 10.26 -18.21 7.86
C GLU A 49 10.44 -16.69 7.77
N SER A 50 11.16 -16.19 6.76
CA SER A 50 11.36 -14.76 6.55
C SER A 50 10.05 -14.04 6.20
N GLY A 51 9.21 -14.62 5.34
CA GLY A 51 7.89 -14.10 5.00
C GLY A 51 6.95 -13.98 6.21
N SER A 52 7.12 -14.84 7.24
CA SER A 52 6.32 -14.79 8.46
C SER A 52 6.44 -13.47 9.23
N VAL A 53 7.58 -12.78 9.14
CA VAL A 53 7.79 -11.45 9.74
C VAL A 53 6.97 -10.39 9.00
N GLY A 54 6.95 -10.43 7.67
CA GLY A 54 6.08 -9.58 6.85
C GLY A 54 4.60 -9.82 7.12
N THR A 55 4.20 -11.08 7.25
CA THR A 55 2.83 -11.48 7.60
C THR A 55 2.37 -10.85 8.92
N ILE A 56 3.17 -10.95 9.97
CA ILE A 56 2.86 -10.37 11.28
C ILE A 56 2.78 -8.85 11.21
N PHE A 57 3.68 -8.22 10.45
CA PHE A 57 3.64 -6.78 10.22
C PHE A 57 2.34 -6.35 9.55
N PHE A 58 1.97 -6.97 8.41
CA PHE A 58 0.76 -6.60 7.67
C PHE A 58 -0.51 -6.88 8.47
N PHE A 59 -0.54 -7.97 9.24
CA PHE A 59 -1.63 -8.26 10.17
C PHE A 59 -1.79 -7.16 11.22
N ALA A 60 -0.72 -6.81 11.93
CA ALA A 60 -0.75 -5.78 12.96
C ALA A 60 -1.10 -4.40 12.40
N TYR A 61 -0.54 -4.08 11.21
CA TYR A 61 -0.80 -2.83 10.53
C TYR A 61 -2.25 -2.75 10.05
N GLY A 62 -2.78 -3.80 9.42
CA GLY A 62 -4.16 -3.85 8.92
C GLY A 62 -5.20 -3.82 10.05
N ALA A 63 -5.02 -4.66 11.07
CA ALA A 63 -5.89 -4.66 12.26
C ALA A 63 -5.84 -3.30 12.97
N GLY A 64 -4.64 -2.75 13.12
CA GLY A 64 -4.43 -1.43 13.70
C GLY A 64 -5.14 -0.33 12.90
N GLN A 65 -5.11 -0.34 11.58
CA GLN A 65 -5.82 0.65 10.76
C GLN A 65 -7.34 0.61 10.96
N ILE A 66 -7.94 -0.57 11.07
CA ILE A 66 -9.38 -0.73 11.34
C ILE A 66 -9.72 -0.13 12.72
N ILE A 67 -8.96 -0.52 13.75
CA ILE A 67 -9.15 -0.02 15.13
C ILE A 67 -8.97 1.50 15.16
N ASN A 68 -7.90 2.00 14.55
CA ASN A 68 -7.59 3.43 14.53
C ASN A 68 -8.62 4.24 13.75
N GLY A 69 -9.20 3.68 12.67
CA GLY A 69 -10.31 4.30 11.95
C GLY A 69 -11.52 4.53 12.85
N ILE A 70 -11.87 3.54 13.68
CA ILE A 70 -13.02 3.62 14.61
C ILE A 70 -12.76 4.63 15.74
N PHE A 71 -11.57 4.59 16.31
CA PHE A 71 -11.23 5.38 17.50
C PHE A 71 -10.46 6.67 17.21
N CYS A 72 -10.25 7.05 15.96
CA CYS A 72 -9.39 8.18 15.57
C CYS A 72 -9.74 9.51 16.28
N LYS A 73 -11.02 9.77 16.56
CA LYS A 73 -11.48 10.98 17.26
C LYS A 73 -11.06 11.04 18.73
N LYS A 74 -10.77 9.89 19.35
CA LYS A 74 -10.36 9.80 20.77
C LYS A 74 -8.87 10.05 20.95
N TYR A 75 -8.06 9.92 19.89
CA TYR A 75 -6.62 10.08 19.97
C TYR A 75 -6.18 11.53 19.84
N ASN A 76 -5.13 11.89 20.58
CA ASN A 76 -4.46 13.17 20.38
C ASN A 76 -3.52 13.09 19.18
N LEU A 77 -3.87 13.80 18.09
CA LEU A 77 -3.15 13.78 16.82
C LEU A 77 -1.64 13.97 16.97
N LYS A 78 -1.23 14.96 17.77
CA LYS A 78 0.17 15.37 17.90
C LYS A 78 1.01 14.26 18.54
N TYR A 79 0.55 13.77 19.68
CA TYR A 79 1.26 12.74 20.44
C TYR A 79 1.19 11.38 19.78
N THR A 80 0.07 11.03 19.16
CA THR A 80 -0.09 9.73 18.51
C THR A 80 0.91 9.57 17.36
N VAL A 81 1.02 10.55 16.46
CA VAL A 81 2.01 10.51 15.37
C VAL A 81 3.45 10.53 15.90
N PHE A 82 3.72 11.37 16.90
CA PHE A 82 5.04 11.47 17.53
C PHE A 82 5.49 10.12 18.11
N PHE A 83 4.69 9.51 18.98
CA PHE A 83 5.05 8.23 19.58
C PHE A 83 5.06 7.06 18.58
N SER A 84 4.19 7.07 17.56
CA SER A 84 4.23 6.08 16.49
C SER A 84 5.58 6.05 15.79
N LEU A 85 6.13 7.22 15.44
CA LEU A 85 7.44 7.34 14.80
C LEU A 85 8.58 6.92 15.74
N LEU A 86 8.51 7.30 17.03
CA LEU A 86 9.52 6.91 18.02
C LEU A 86 9.55 5.41 18.27
N ILE A 87 8.37 4.79 18.42
CA ILE A 87 8.28 3.32 18.58
C ILE A 87 8.87 2.63 17.36
N SER A 88 8.51 3.07 16.16
CA SER A 88 9.09 2.53 14.92
C SER A 88 10.61 2.72 14.86
N SER A 89 11.12 3.87 15.32
CA SER A 89 12.56 4.13 15.43
C SER A 89 13.24 3.10 16.33
N VAL A 90 12.69 2.88 17.53
CA VAL A 90 13.23 1.89 18.48
C VAL A 90 13.19 0.48 17.90
N CYS A 91 12.10 0.10 17.22
CA CYS A 91 12.00 -1.21 16.56
C CYS A 91 13.11 -1.39 15.52
N ASN A 92 13.35 -0.38 14.68
CA ASN A 92 14.41 -0.42 13.69
C ASN A 92 15.81 -0.41 14.34
N PHE A 93 16.02 0.34 15.42
CA PHE A 93 17.29 0.36 16.14
C PHE A 93 17.64 -1.01 16.73
N VAL A 94 16.67 -1.69 17.33
CA VAL A 94 16.87 -2.98 18.02
C VAL A 94 17.12 -4.13 17.05
N LEU A 95 16.49 -4.11 15.86
CA LEU A 95 16.51 -5.23 14.92
C LEU A 95 17.91 -5.74 14.56
N PRO A 96 18.91 -4.89 14.22
CA PRO A 96 20.26 -5.33 13.86
C PRO A 96 21.04 -6.05 14.96
N PHE A 97 20.62 -5.90 16.22
CA PHE A 97 21.27 -6.51 17.38
C PHE A 97 20.68 -7.88 17.77
N LEU A 98 19.62 -8.31 17.09
CA LEU A 98 18.98 -9.58 17.41
C LEU A 98 19.80 -10.76 16.87
N ASN A 99 20.21 -11.65 17.77
CA ASN A 99 20.97 -12.86 17.45
C ASN A 99 20.07 -14.06 17.09
N LYS A 100 18.76 -13.97 17.38
CA LYS A 100 17.79 -15.04 17.08
C LYS A 100 16.68 -14.48 16.20
N PHE A 101 16.48 -15.08 15.04
CA PHE A 101 15.46 -14.66 14.08
C PHE A 101 14.05 -14.66 14.67
N ALA A 102 13.73 -15.57 15.59
CA ALA A 102 12.40 -15.64 16.21
C ALA A 102 11.92 -14.31 16.83
N TYR A 103 12.84 -13.46 17.29
CA TYR A 103 12.50 -12.18 17.90
C TYR A 103 12.09 -11.11 16.87
N PHE A 104 12.47 -11.27 15.59
CA PHE A 104 12.06 -10.33 14.53
C PHE A 104 10.54 -10.18 14.44
N LYS A 105 9.80 -11.27 14.63
CA LYS A 105 8.33 -11.29 14.58
C LYS A 105 7.71 -10.36 15.62
N TYR A 106 8.23 -10.37 16.85
CA TYR A 106 7.71 -9.53 17.94
C TYR A 106 8.02 -8.05 17.70
N ILE A 107 9.25 -7.75 17.27
CA ILE A 107 9.65 -6.36 16.97
C ILE A 107 8.84 -5.84 15.79
N TRP A 108 8.63 -6.65 14.74
CA TRP A 108 7.87 -6.23 13.55
C TRP A 108 6.36 -6.14 13.81
N LEU A 109 5.81 -6.93 14.74
CA LEU A 109 4.44 -6.77 15.25
C LEU A 109 4.25 -5.39 15.86
N ILE A 110 5.14 -4.97 16.75
CA ILE A 110 5.11 -3.67 17.42
C ILE A 110 5.29 -2.55 16.39
N ASN A 111 6.23 -2.71 15.45
CA ASN A 111 6.46 -1.75 14.38
C ASN A 111 5.20 -1.56 13.50
N GLY A 112 4.57 -2.65 13.06
CA GLY A 112 3.33 -2.62 12.27
C GLY A 112 2.18 -1.95 13.01
N ALA A 113 1.97 -2.33 14.27
CA ALA A 113 0.94 -1.73 15.13
C ALA A 113 1.17 -0.22 15.31
N SER A 114 2.41 0.21 15.56
CA SER A 114 2.72 1.63 15.74
C SER A 114 2.50 2.45 14.47
N LEU A 115 3.00 1.98 13.32
CA LEU A 115 2.87 2.68 12.04
C LEU A 115 1.43 2.72 11.51
N SER A 116 0.55 1.84 11.98
CA SER A 116 -0.87 1.80 11.58
C SER A 116 -1.64 3.09 11.89
N PHE A 117 -1.20 3.85 12.90
CA PHE A 117 -1.81 5.12 13.26
C PHE A 117 -1.57 6.24 12.24
N LEU A 118 -0.43 6.20 11.52
CA LEU A 118 0.06 7.37 10.79
C LEU A 118 -0.92 7.86 9.73
N TRP A 119 -1.37 6.98 8.83
CA TRP A 119 -2.26 7.41 7.74
C TRP A 119 -3.54 8.06 8.28
N THR A 120 -4.20 7.39 9.22
CA THR A 120 -5.47 7.87 9.81
C THR A 120 -5.30 9.22 10.50
N MET A 121 -4.20 9.38 11.28
CA MET A 121 -3.94 10.61 12.00
C MET A 121 -3.54 11.75 11.07
N LEU A 122 -2.73 11.50 10.03
CA LEU A 122 -2.35 12.51 9.05
C LEU A 122 -3.54 12.94 8.18
N ALA A 123 -4.37 11.99 7.74
CA ALA A 123 -5.59 12.29 7.00
C ALA A 123 -6.54 13.17 7.83
N ARG A 124 -6.73 12.82 9.12
CA ARG A 124 -7.52 13.64 10.05
C ARG A 124 -6.89 15.01 10.26
N PHE A 125 -5.55 15.10 10.43
CA PHE A 125 -4.87 16.39 10.57
C PHE A 125 -5.11 17.28 9.34
N LEU A 126 -4.93 16.76 8.14
CA LEU A 126 -5.18 17.50 6.91
C LEU A 126 -6.65 17.96 6.83
N SER A 127 -7.60 17.12 7.23
CA SER A 127 -9.03 17.50 7.24
C SER A 127 -9.38 18.59 8.26
N GLU A 128 -8.66 18.66 9.40
CA GLU A 128 -8.90 19.66 10.44
C GLU A 128 -8.14 20.99 10.22
N TYR A 129 -7.02 20.96 9.48
CA TYR A 129 -6.09 22.10 9.40
C TYR A 129 -5.98 22.75 8.02
N LEU A 130 -6.49 22.09 6.94
CA LEU A 130 -6.44 22.65 5.59
C LEU A 130 -7.68 23.43 5.23
N ASP A 131 -7.46 24.53 4.49
CA ASP A 131 -8.53 25.22 3.78
C ASP A 131 -9.01 24.38 2.57
N LYS A 132 -10.30 24.48 2.23
CA LYS A 132 -10.92 23.70 1.14
C LYS A 132 -10.16 23.77 -0.19
N ASN A 133 -9.59 24.92 -0.52
CA ASN A 133 -8.86 25.15 -1.78
C ASN A 133 -7.53 24.38 -1.87
N TYR A 134 -7.03 23.83 -0.75
CA TYR A 134 -5.78 23.08 -0.70
C TYR A 134 -5.95 21.57 -0.67
N VAL A 135 -7.18 21.07 -0.55
CA VAL A 135 -7.47 19.62 -0.45
C VAL A 135 -6.95 18.84 -1.67
N SER A 136 -7.20 19.36 -2.88
CA SER A 136 -6.69 18.71 -4.11
C SER A 136 -5.16 18.64 -4.13
N LYS A 137 -4.48 19.69 -3.69
CA LYS A 137 -3.01 19.71 -3.59
C LYS A 137 -2.50 18.72 -2.55
N ALA A 138 -3.20 18.59 -1.41
CA ALA A 138 -2.87 17.62 -0.37
C ALA A 138 -3.01 16.18 -0.87
N VAL A 139 -4.12 15.87 -1.54
CA VAL A 139 -4.36 14.53 -2.13
C VAL A 139 -3.27 14.18 -3.14
N MET A 140 -2.90 15.12 -4.03
CA MET A 140 -1.82 14.91 -5.00
C MET A 140 -0.47 14.68 -4.31
N ALA A 141 -0.11 15.52 -3.33
CA ALA A 141 1.14 15.38 -2.59
C ALA A 141 1.19 14.05 -1.83
N MET A 142 0.15 13.72 -1.06
CA MET A 142 0.09 12.47 -0.30
C MET A 142 0.11 11.23 -1.21
N GLY A 143 -0.41 11.32 -2.42
CA GLY A 143 -0.33 10.26 -3.44
C GLY A 143 1.09 9.89 -3.86
N THR A 144 2.06 10.81 -3.73
CA THR A 144 3.46 10.55 -4.09
C THR A 144 4.29 9.94 -2.96
N THR A 145 3.80 9.97 -1.71
CA THR A 145 4.54 9.55 -0.52
C THR A 145 5.02 8.11 -0.58
N VAL A 146 4.15 7.20 -1.06
CA VAL A 146 4.46 5.77 -1.18
C VAL A 146 5.62 5.55 -2.14
N ALA A 147 5.53 6.14 -3.33
CA ALA A 147 6.57 6.00 -4.36
C ALA A 147 7.90 6.61 -3.89
N CYS A 148 7.88 7.84 -3.35
CA CYS A 148 9.08 8.51 -2.86
C CYS A 148 9.72 7.75 -1.68
N GLY A 149 8.91 7.29 -0.73
CA GLY A 149 9.39 6.51 0.42
C GLY A 149 9.97 5.16 0.01
N THR A 150 9.28 4.43 -0.87
CA THR A 150 9.77 3.15 -1.40
C THR A 150 11.07 3.35 -2.18
N PHE A 151 11.13 4.37 -3.03
CA PHE A 151 12.34 4.69 -3.79
C PHE A 151 13.53 4.99 -2.86
N ALA A 152 13.33 5.79 -1.83
CA ALA A 152 14.38 6.09 -0.86
C ALA A 152 14.89 4.82 -0.14
N VAL A 153 13.98 3.97 0.33
CA VAL A 153 14.35 2.74 1.06
C VAL A 153 15.10 1.75 0.19
N TYR A 154 14.55 1.40 -0.96
CA TYR A 154 15.16 0.41 -1.84
C TYR A 154 16.46 0.93 -2.45
N GLY A 155 16.52 2.23 -2.82
CA GLY A 155 17.75 2.85 -3.29
C GLY A 155 18.87 2.85 -2.25
N LEU A 156 18.58 3.25 -1.01
CA LEU A 156 19.54 3.18 0.11
C LEU A 156 19.91 1.73 0.45
N SER A 157 18.94 0.80 0.46
CA SER A 157 19.21 -0.61 0.71
C SER A 157 20.14 -1.20 -0.36
N ALA A 158 19.90 -0.91 -1.64
CA ALA A 158 20.79 -1.36 -2.72
C ALA A 158 22.22 -0.84 -2.54
N LEU A 159 22.36 0.45 -2.16
CA LEU A 159 23.66 1.04 -1.87
C LEU A 159 24.36 0.34 -0.70
N PHE A 160 23.67 0.13 0.42
CA PHE A 160 24.25 -0.49 1.59
C PHE A 160 24.55 -1.98 1.38
N VAL A 161 23.73 -2.68 0.61
CA VAL A 161 24.01 -4.07 0.21
C VAL A 161 25.27 -4.15 -0.67
N LYS A 162 25.42 -3.23 -1.63
CA LYS A 162 26.64 -3.12 -2.44
C LYS A 162 27.90 -2.88 -1.59
N LEU A 163 27.76 -2.16 -0.48
CA LEU A 163 28.85 -1.89 0.49
C LEU A 163 28.97 -2.98 1.57
N SER A 164 28.27 -4.10 1.44
CA SER A 164 28.24 -5.19 2.43
C SER A 164 27.80 -4.76 3.84
N ALA A 165 26.97 -3.73 3.92
CA ALA A 165 26.53 -3.09 5.16
C ALA A 165 24.98 -2.98 5.23
N TYR A 166 24.24 -4.01 4.82
CA TYR A 166 22.79 -3.97 4.71
C TYR A 166 22.05 -3.55 5.99
N LYS A 167 22.61 -3.86 7.17
CA LYS A 167 22.05 -3.46 8.47
C LYS A 167 21.97 -1.95 8.67
N THR A 168 22.77 -1.18 7.91
CA THR A 168 22.79 0.30 7.99
C THR A 168 21.44 0.92 7.69
N ILE A 169 20.59 0.31 6.85
CA ILE A 169 19.25 0.85 6.55
C ILE A 169 18.38 0.97 7.81
N PHE A 170 18.51 0.02 8.74
CA PHE A 170 17.76 0.05 10.00
C PHE A 170 18.27 1.15 10.93
N PHE A 171 19.58 1.40 10.96
CA PHE A 171 20.14 2.54 11.70
C PHE A 171 19.75 3.89 11.08
N VAL A 172 19.68 3.96 9.74
CA VAL A 172 19.18 5.15 9.04
C VAL A 172 17.70 5.41 9.41
N ALA A 173 16.86 4.36 9.43
CA ALA A 173 15.49 4.48 9.89
C ALA A 173 15.42 4.96 11.34
N ALA A 174 16.22 4.34 12.22
CA ALA A 174 16.29 4.69 13.63
C ALA A 174 16.73 6.15 13.87
N ALA A 175 17.57 6.71 13.02
CA ALA A 175 18.02 8.10 13.11
C ALA A 175 17.02 9.10 12.50
N ILE A 176 16.46 8.80 11.34
CA ILE A 176 15.57 9.73 10.61
C ILE A 176 14.20 9.85 11.31
N LEU A 177 13.63 8.74 11.79
CA LEU A 177 12.27 8.75 12.35
C LEU A 177 12.12 9.65 13.59
N PRO A 178 13.04 9.70 14.56
CA PRO A 178 12.96 10.66 15.66
C PRO A 178 13.06 12.11 15.18
N ILE A 179 13.95 12.40 14.24
CA ILE A 179 14.09 13.76 13.69
C ILE A 179 12.76 14.21 13.10
N VAL A 180 12.13 13.35 12.30
CA VAL A 180 10.83 13.64 11.69
C VAL A 180 9.72 13.72 12.75
N ALA A 181 9.79 12.90 13.82
CA ALA A 181 8.86 12.98 14.93
C ALA A 181 8.93 14.33 15.65
N PHE A 182 10.12 14.84 15.90
CA PHE A 182 10.29 16.18 16.50
C PHE A 182 9.84 17.28 15.54
N VAL A 183 10.18 17.20 14.24
CA VAL A 183 9.70 18.16 13.23
C VAL A 183 8.15 18.15 13.24
N TRP A 184 7.50 16.98 13.23
CA TRP A 184 6.05 16.87 13.35
C TRP A 184 5.53 17.55 14.62
N PHE A 185 6.13 17.22 15.76
CA PHE A 185 5.66 17.70 17.05
C PHE A 185 5.70 19.24 17.11
N PHE A 186 6.85 19.86 16.80
CA PHE A 186 6.99 21.31 16.84
C PHE A 186 6.13 22.01 15.78
N MET A 187 6.07 21.49 14.54
CA MET A 187 5.23 22.09 13.49
C MET A 187 3.75 21.99 13.82
N SER A 188 3.31 20.86 14.39
CA SER A 188 1.91 20.70 14.81
C SER A 188 1.49 21.63 15.97
N LEU A 189 2.45 22.12 16.77
CA LEU A 189 2.18 23.14 17.79
C LEU A 189 1.99 24.53 17.17
N LEU A 190 2.72 24.83 16.09
CA LEU A 190 2.68 26.14 15.42
C LEU A 190 1.44 26.28 14.52
N LEU A 191 0.90 25.17 14.02
CA LEU A 191 -0.26 25.17 13.13
C LEU A 191 -1.56 25.29 13.96
N LYS A 192 -2.36 26.32 13.66
CA LYS A 192 -3.71 26.50 14.21
C LYS A 192 -4.73 25.80 13.31
N LYS A 193 -5.79 25.27 13.90
CA LYS A 193 -6.93 24.74 13.14
C LYS A 193 -7.49 25.81 12.19
N ALA A 194 -7.92 25.40 11.00
CA ALA A 194 -8.59 26.31 10.07
C ALA A 194 -9.96 26.72 10.64
N ASP A 195 -10.28 28.00 10.58
CA ASP A 195 -11.62 28.49 10.92
C ASP A 195 -12.60 27.91 9.87
N GLY A 196 -13.45 26.98 10.30
CA GLY A 196 -14.37 26.26 9.40
C GLY A 196 -13.77 25.03 8.71
N GLY A 197 -12.75 24.39 9.29
CA GLY A 197 -12.17 23.15 8.79
C GLY A 197 -13.21 22.12 8.36
N LEU A 198 -12.82 21.21 7.46
CA LEU A 198 -13.65 20.19 6.79
C LEU A 198 -14.58 19.35 7.70
N GLN A 199 -14.60 19.64 9.02
CA GLN A 199 -15.51 19.02 9.99
C GLN A 199 -17.01 19.20 9.67
N LYS A 200 -17.35 20.14 8.76
CA LYS A 200 -18.74 20.32 8.29
C LYS A 200 -19.08 19.53 7.03
N THR A 201 -18.16 18.73 6.50
CA THR A 201 -18.45 17.86 5.34
C THR A 201 -18.92 16.46 5.76
N GLY A 202 -19.46 16.30 6.97
CA GLY A 202 -20.45 15.28 7.28
C GLY A 202 -21.84 15.67 6.77
N GLU A 203 -22.02 16.92 6.36
CA GLU A 203 -23.19 17.40 5.65
C GLU A 203 -22.87 17.35 4.14
N GLU A 204 -23.42 16.35 3.49
CA GLU A 204 -23.93 16.34 2.13
C GLU A 204 -23.25 17.29 1.14
N VAL A 205 -22.28 16.77 0.40
CA VAL A 205 -22.20 17.19 -1.00
C VAL A 205 -23.47 16.65 -1.66
N SER A 206 -24.53 17.41 -1.54
CA SER A 206 -25.76 17.25 -2.30
C SER A 206 -25.42 17.62 -3.76
N ALA A 207 -24.78 16.70 -4.47
CA ALA A 207 -24.92 16.66 -5.90
C ALA A 207 -26.22 15.91 -6.17
N GLU A 208 -27.25 16.66 -6.50
CA GLU A 208 -28.50 16.13 -7.05
C GLU A 208 -28.17 15.27 -8.28
N THR A 209 -28.19 13.98 -8.11
CA THR A 209 -28.24 13.01 -9.18
C THR A 209 -29.24 11.94 -8.77
N PRO A 210 -30.04 11.41 -9.73
CA PRO A 210 -31.19 10.57 -9.43
C PRO A 210 -30.83 9.37 -8.55
N GLN A 211 -31.63 9.17 -7.50
CA GLN A 211 -31.60 7.93 -6.71
C GLN A 211 -31.97 6.76 -7.63
N GLU A 212 -30.99 6.06 -8.16
CA GLU A 212 -31.22 4.68 -8.55
C GLU A 212 -31.46 3.90 -7.26
N ASN A 213 -32.66 3.37 -7.09
CA ASN A 213 -33.06 2.43 -6.06
C ASN A 213 -32.26 1.13 -6.22
N THR A 214 -30.98 1.13 -5.88
CA THR A 214 -30.16 -0.07 -5.89
C THR A 214 -30.61 -0.94 -4.71
N ASN A 215 -31.21 -2.09 -5.00
CA ASN A 215 -31.64 -3.05 -4.00
C ASN A 215 -30.50 -3.33 -3.02
N GLY A 216 -30.66 -3.08 -1.71
CA GLY A 216 -29.59 -3.22 -0.71
C GLY A 216 -28.90 -4.60 -0.75
N LYS A 217 -29.62 -5.67 -1.13
CA LYS A 217 -29.06 -7.00 -1.34
C LYS A 217 -28.07 -7.06 -2.52
N GLN A 218 -28.29 -6.30 -3.58
CA GLN A 218 -27.39 -6.27 -4.74
C GLN A 218 -26.11 -5.49 -4.41
N LEU A 219 -26.24 -4.44 -3.61
CA LEU A 219 -25.14 -3.67 -3.08
C LEU A 219 -24.21 -4.53 -2.22
N ILE A 220 -24.77 -5.27 -1.27
CA ILE A 220 -24.01 -6.19 -0.40
C ILE A 220 -23.27 -7.24 -1.23
N LYS A 221 -23.92 -7.89 -2.21
CA LYS A 221 -23.27 -8.85 -3.10
C LYS A 221 -22.08 -8.25 -3.84
N MET A 222 -22.22 -7.02 -4.35
CA MET A 222 -21.15 -6.34 -5.05
C MET A 222 -19.95 -6.09 -4.11
N PHE A 223 -20.18 -5.64 -2.86
CA PHE A 223 -19.10 -5.41 -1.90
C PHE A 223 -18.42 -6.69 -1.44
N ILE A 224 -19.14 -7.82 -1.35
CA ILE A 224 -18.53 -9.13 -1.08
C ILE A 224 -17.55 -9.49 -2.21
N VAL A 225 -17.96 -9.33 -3.47
CA VAL A 225 -17.10 -9.62 -4.63
C VAL A 225 -15.89 -8.67 -4.67
N LEU A 226 -16.12 -7.38 -4.45
CA LEU A 226 -15.01 -6.39 -4.40
C LEU A 226 -14.07 -6.66 -3.23
N GLY A 227 -14.57 -7.11 -2.08
CA GLY A 227 -13.75 -7.52 -0.94
C GLY A 227 -12.86 -8.73 -1.27
N ALA A 228 -13.40 -9.75 -1.93
CA ALA A 228 -12.60 -10.87 -2.42
C ALA A 228 -11.55 -10.42 -3.44
N PHE A 229 -11.92 -9.51 -4.35
CA PHE A 229 -10.97 -8.91 -5.30
C PHE A 229 -9.89 -8.09 -4.59
N ALA A 230 -10.21 -7.38 -3.50
CA ALA A 230 -9.24 -6.65 -2.68
C ALA A 230 -8.16 -7.58 -2.11
N VAL A 231 -8.60 -8.73 -1.56
CA VAL A 231 -7.68 -9.76 -1.04
C VAL A 231 -6.73 -10.24 -2.14
N ILE A 232 -7.26 -10.63 -3.30
CA ILE A 232 -6.44 -11.16 -4.40
C ILE A 232 -5.56 -10.07 -5.02
N THR A 233 -6.06 -8.83 -5.18
CA THR A 233 -5.28 -7.69 -5.70
C THR A 233 -4.03 -7.46 -4.85
N ASN A 234 -4.16 -7.45 -3.51
CA ASN A 234 -3.02 -7.16 -2.65
C ASN A 234 -2.16 -8.40 -2.39
N LEU A 235 -2.72 -9.60 -2.45
CA LEU A 235 -1.94 -10.83 -2.49
C LEU A 235 -0.96 -10.81 -3.68
N ILE A 236 -1.42 -10.42 -4.87
CA ILE A 236 -0.56 -10.31 -6.06
C ILE A 236 0.40 -9.13 -5.93
N LYS A 237 -0.11 -7.92 -5.69
CA LYS A 237 0.67 -6.67 -5.71
C LYS A 237 1.75 -6.64 -4.64
N ASP A 238 1.37 -6.88 -3.39
CA ASP A 238 2.29 -6.77 -2.26
C ASP A 238 3.20 -8.00 -2.19
N GLY A 239 2.68 -9.19 -2.56
CA GLY A 239 3.47 -10.41 -2.66
C GLY A 239 4.61 -10.28 -3.67
N ILE A 240 4.32 -9.82 -4.88
CA ILE A 240 5.36 -9.54 -5.89
C ILE A 240 6.36 -8.51 -5.33
N SER A 241 5.88 -7.40 -4.76
CA SER A 241 6.77 -6.34 -4.25
C SER A 241 7.72 -6.83 -3.16
N VAL A 242 7.31 -7.78 -2.33
CA VAL A 242 8.15 -8.37 -1.27
C VAL A 242 9.22 -9.30 -1.86
N TRP A 243 8.85 -10.13 -2.83
CA TRP A 243 9.67 -11.25 -3.27
C TRP A 243 10.50 -10.98 -4.53
N VAL A 244 10.24 -9.90 -5.29
CA VAL A 244 11.01 -9.58 -6.52
C VAL A 244 12.51 -9.52 -6.31
N PRO A 245 13.07 -8.92 -5.23
CA PRO A 245 14.53 -8.94 -5.04
C PRO A 245 15.10 -10.36 -4.99
N THR A 246 14.42 -11.27 -4.25
CA THR A 246 14.82 -12.67 -4.11
C THR A 246 14.63 -13.44 -5.41
N MET A 247 13.50 -13.25 -6.11
CA MET A 247 13.24 -13.85 -7.42
C MET A 247 14.34 -13.50 -8.43
N LEU A 248 14.70 -12.22 -8.54
CA LEU A 248 15.73 -11.77 -9.48
C LEU A 248 17.10 -12.36 -9.18
N LYS A 249 17.43 -12.48 -7.89
CA LYS A 249 18.67 -13.10 -7.46
C LYS A 249 18.72 -14.59 -7.81
N GLU A 250 17.67 -15.34 -7.47
CA GLU A 250 17.68 -16.79 -7.56
C GLU A 250 17.48 -17.32 -8.98
N ILE A 251 16.61 -16.66 -9.76
CA ILE A 251 16.32 -17.08 -11.14
C ILE A 251 17.46 -16.69 -12.08
N TYR A 252 18.06 -15.48 -11.90
CA TYR A 252 19.05 -14.95 -12.84
C TYR A 252 20.46 -14.86 -12.27
N VAL A 253 20.69 -15.39 -11.05
CA VAL A 253 22.01 -15.34 -10.37
C VAL A 253 22.56 -13.91 -10.31
N MET A 254 21.68 -12.94 -10.07
CA MET A 254 21.99 -11.53 -10.12
C MET A 254 22.57 -11.05 -8.78
N PRO A 255 23.50 -10.08 -8.77
CA PRO A 255 23.94 -9.44 -7.53
C PRO A 255 22.77 -8.85 -6.75
N ASP A 256 22.73 -9.06 -5.43
CA ASP A 256 21.62 -8.68 -4.55
C ASP A 256 21.22 -7.20 -4.71
N TYR A 257 22.18 -6.28 -4.79
CA TYR A 257 21.92 -4.86 -4.93
C TYR A 257 21.20 -4.50 -6.24
N LEU A 258 21.46 -5.25 -7.33
CA LEU A 258 20.75 -5.04 -8.59
C LEU A 258 19.31 -5.53 -8.52
N GLY A 259 19.05 -6.67 -7.88
CA GLY A 259 17.70 -7.16 -7.63
C GLY A 259 16.86 -6.14 -6.84
N ILE A 260 17.44 -5.57 -5.79
CA ILE A 260 16.80 -4.51 -4.99
C ILE A 260 16.54 -3.26 -5.84
N LEU A 261 17.53 -2.83 -6.64
CA LEU A 261 17.42 -1.63 -7.48
C LEU A 261 16.36 -1.80 -8.58
N LEU A 262 16.32 -2.95 -9.24
CA LEU A 262 15.34 -3.22 -10.30
C LEU A 262 13.91 -3.30 -9.76
N THR A 263 13.73 -3.70 -8.51
CA THR A 263 12.41 -3.68 -7.86
C THR A 263 11.80 -2.28 -7.81
N LEU A 264 12.61 -1.21 -7.85
CA LEU A 264 12.13 0.18 -7.90
C LEU A 264 11.28 0.51 -9.14
N CYS A 265 11.41 -0.26 -10.22
CA CYS A 265 10.57 -0.08 -11.40
C CYS A 265 9.08 -0.29 -11.08
N LEU A 266 8.75 -1.21 -10.15
CA LEU A 266 7.37 -1.55 -9.81
C LEU A 266 6.61 -0.37 -9.19
N PRO A 267 7.07 0.26 -8.09
CA PRO A 267 6.38 1.40 -7.50
C PRO A 267 6.34 2.62 -8.42
N LEU A 268 7.36 2.84 -9.25
CA LEU A 268 7.38 3.94 -10.23
C LEU A 268 6.24 3.79 -11.24
N VAL A 269 6.08 2.59 -11.79
CA VAL A 269 5.02 2.32 -12.79
C VAL A 269 3.65 2.27 -12.10
N SER A 270 3.54 1.77 -10.89
CA SER A 270 2.27 1.64 -10.15
C SER A 270 1.57 2.97 -9.87
N VAL A 271 2.31 4.09 -9.82
CA VAL A 271 1.74 5.44 -9.68
C VAL A 271 0.71 5.74 -10.78
N PHE A 272 0.94 5.24 -11.98
CA PHE A 272 0.06 5.43 -13.12
C PHE A 272 -1.17 4.51 -13.11
N GLY A 273 -1.25 3.55 -12.18
CA GLY A 273 -2.34 2.58 -12.10
C GLY A 273 -3.72 3.25 -11.96
N THR A 274 -3.82 4.31 -11.16
CA THR A 274 -5.07 5.09 -11.03
C THR A 274 -5.49 5.71 -12.35
N ALA A 275 -4.55 6.27 -13.11
CA ALA A 275 -4.84 6.87 -14.43
C ALA A 275 -5.32 5.80 -15.42
N VAL A 276 -4.70 4.62 -15.42
CA VAL A 276 -5.13 3.48 -16.23
C VAL A 276 -6.54 3.04 -15.84
N ALA A 277 -6.85 2.93 -14.55
CA ALA A 277 -8.18 2.56 -14.10
C ALA A 277 -9.25 3.58 -14.51
N VAL A 278 -8.98 4.88 -14.37
CA VAL A 278 -9.88 5.95 -14.79
C VAL A 278 -10.08 5.95 -16.31
N PHE A 279 -9.00 5.78 -17.08
CA PHE A 279 -9.07 5.71 -18.54
C PHE A 279 -9.89 4.50 -19.01
N THR A 280 -9.60 3.31 -18.48
CA THR A 280 -10.32 2.08 -18.82
C THR A 280 -11.78 2.15 -18.39
N GLY A 281 -12.07 2.80 -17.25
CA GLY A 281 -13.42 3.02 -16.73
C GLY A 281 -14.32 3.89 -17.64
N LYS A 282 -13.74 4.65 -18.58
CA LYS A 282 -14.53 5.36 -19.61
C LYS A 282 -15.22 4.40 -20.59
N TYR A 283 -14.61 3.25 -20.83
CA TYR A 283 -15.09 2.25 -21.79
C TYR A 283 -15.84 1.09 -21.12
N ILE A 284 -15.50 0.79 -19.86
CA ILE A 284 -16.04 -0.34 -19.12
C ILE A 284 -16.90 0.16 -17.98
N LYS A 285 -18.23 -0.04 -18.10
CA LYS A 285 -19.19 0.35 -17.07
C LYS A 285 -19.22 -0.69 -15.93
N GLY A 286 -19.14 -0.18 -14.70
CA GLY A 286 -19.23 -0.97 -13.47
C GLY A 286 -17.85 -1.38 -12.91
N PHE A 287 -17.77 -1.41 -11.57
CA PHE A 287 -16.50 -1.63 -10.85
C PHE A 287 -15.99 -3.07 -10.96
N ILE A 288 -16.91 -4.06 -10.90
CA ILE A 288 -16.52 -5.47 -11.00
C ILE A 288 -15.99 -5.81 -12.39
N PRO A 289 -16.65 -5.44 -13.53
CA PRO A 289 -16.08 -5.65 -14.85
C PRO A 289 -14.75 -4.90 -15.06
N LEU A 290 -14.62 -3.69 -14.51
CA LEU A 290 -13.39 -2.91 -14.60
C LEU A 290 -12.23 -3.63 -13.91
N CYS A 291 -12.43 -4.12 -12.68
CA CYS A 291 -11.44 -4.96 -12.00
C CYS A 291 -11.16 -6.26 -12.78
N GLY A 292 -12.18 -6.87 -13.38
CA GLY A 292 -12.03 -8.08 -14.20
C GLY A 292 -11.06 -7.88 -15.37
N VAL A 293 -11.12 -6.73 -16.05
CA VAL A 293 -10.16 -6.39 -17.12
C VAL A 293 -8.76 -6.15 -16.57
N MET A 294 -8.62 -5.55 -15.38
CA MET A 294 -7.32 -5.40 -14.73
C MET A 294 -6.73 -6.77 -14.35
N PHE A 295 -7.55 -7.70 -13.84
CA PHE A 295 -7.12 -9.07 -13.56
C PHE A 295 -6.77 -9.85 -14.84
N LEU A 296 -7.49 -9.62 -15.96
CA LEU A 296 -7.14 -10.22 -17.24
C LEU A 296 -5.77 -9.74 -17.73
N ALA A 297 -5.50 -8.44 -17.66
CA ALA A 297 -4.21 -7.89 -18.00
C ALA A 297 -3.09 -8.44 -17.10
N SER A 298 -3.37 -8.61 -15.80
CA SER A 298 -2.45 -9.25 -14.86
C SER A 298 -2.19 -10.72 -15.24
N ALA A 299 -3.25 -11.49 -15.53
CA ALA A 299 -3.10 -12.89 -15.96
C ALA A 299 -2.28 -13.01 -17.23
N LEU A 300 -2.53 -12.15 -18.23
CA LEU A 300 -1.73 -12.14 -19.47
C LEU A 300 -0.27 -11.81 -19.21
N ALA A 301 0.02 -10.84 -18.33
CA ALA A 301 1.38 -10.46 -17.99
C ALA A 301 2.10 -11.57 -17.20
N ILE A 302 1.44 -12.23 -16.24
CA ILE A 302 2.00 -13.35 -15.49
C ILE A 302 2.18 -14.57 -16.43
N GLY A 303 1.21 -14.83 -17.33
CA GLY A 303 1.34 -15.89 -18.34
C GLY A 303 2.50 -15.65 -19.30
N ALA A 304 2.71 -14.40 -19.72
CA ALA A 304 3.88 -14.02 -20.53
C ALA A 304 5.19 -14.21 -19.74
N GLU A 305 5.21 -13.88 -18.45
CA GLU A 305 6.36 -14.15 -17.59
C GLU A 305 6.67 -15.65 -17.52
N MET A 306 5.67 -16.49 -17.32
CA MET A 306 5.85 -17.95 -17.24
C MET A 306 6.40 -18.57 -18.54
N ILE A 307 6.14 -17.95 -19.69
CA ILE A 307 6.62 -18.44 -21.00
C ILE A 307 7.97 -17.84 -21.34
N PHE A 308 8.14 -16.55 -21.15
CA PHE A 308 9.26 -15.75 -21.64
C PHE A 308 10.20 -15.25 -20.52
N GLY A 309 9.83 -15.37 -19.26
CA GLY A 309 10.61 -14.87 -18.12
C GLY A 309 12.01 -15.45 -18.07
N ALA A 310 12.17 -16.73 -18.41
CA ALA A 310 13.47 -17.40 -18.44
C ALA A 310 14.48 -16.78 -19.45
N ILE A 311 14.02 -15.95 -20.39
CA ILE A 311 14.88 -15.32 -21.41
C ILE A 311 15.80 -14.27 -20.76
N SER A 312 15.25 -13.40 -19.93
CA SER A 312 16.03 -12.37 -19.24
C SER A 312 15.28 -11.71 -18.09
N ALA A 313 16.04 -11.19 -17.12
CA ALA A 313 15.51 -10.40 -16.02
C ALA A 313 14.71 -9.16 -16.48
N ALA A 314 15.06 -8.59 -17.64
CA ALA A 314 14.33 -7.45 -18.21
C ALA A 314 12.90 -7.84 -18.60
N VAL A 315 12.69 -9.00 -19.20
CA VAL A 315 11.35 -9.52 -19.54
C VAL A 315 10.53 -9.71 -18.26
N MET A 316 11.09 -10.35 -17.25
CA MET A 316 10.42 -10.52 -15.96
C MET A 316 10.00 -9.17 -15.36
N ILE A 317 10.92 -8.20 -15.27
CA ILE A 317 10.62 -6.88 -14.71
C ILE A 317 9.53 -6.16 -15.51
N ILE A 318 9.55 -6.22 -16.84
CA ILE A 318 8.51 -5.62 -17.68
C ILE A 318 7.14 -6.25 -17.37
N CYS A 319 7.06 -7.59 -17.33
CA CYS A 319 5.82 -8.29 -16.98
C CYS A 319 5.32 -7.90 -15.57
N LEU A 320 6.21 -7.88 -14.57
CA LEU A 320 5.86 -7.52 -13.22
C LEU A 320 5.50 -6.02 -13.06
N CYS A 321 6.08 -5.13 -13.85
CA CYS A 321 5.66 -3.74 -13.94
C CYS A 321 4.22 -3.62 -14.45
N VAL A 322 3.84 -4.38 -15.47
CA VAL A 322 2.45 -4.41 -15.96
C VAL A 322 1.52 -4.92 -14.87
N VAL A 323 1.88 -6.01 -14.17
CA VAL A 323 1.10 -6.52 -13.04
C VAL A 323 0.95 -5.46 -11.95
N SER A 324 2.04 -4.81 -11.54
CA SER A 324 2.04 -3.76 -10.52
C SER A 324 1.14 -2.58 -10.91
N LEU A 325 1.21 -2.16 -12.18
CA LEU A 325 0.38 -1.09 -12.76
C LEU A 325 -1.11 -1.40 -12.64
N VAL A 326 -1.52 -2.55 -13.18
CA VAL A 326 -2.96 -2.90 -13.24
C VAL A 326 -3.51 -3.28 -11.86
N MET A 327 -2.72 -3.90 -11.00
CA MET A 327 -3.13 -4.22 -9.62
C MET A 327 -3.24 -2.95 -8.76
N SER A 328 -2.37 -1.95 -8.97
CA SER A 328 -2.51 -0.64 -8.33
C SER A 328 -3.80 0.07 -8.79
N GLY A 329 -4.13 -0.02 -10.08
CA GLY A 329 -5.39 0.46 -10.62
C GLY A 329 -6.60 -0.22 -9.99
N SER A 330 -6.61 -1.57 -9.94
CA SER A 330 -7.65 -2.37 -9.30
C SER A 330 -7.82 -2.01 -7.82
N ASN A 331 -6.70 -1.87 -7.09
CA ASN A 331 -6.72 -1.44 -5.69
C ASN A 331 -7.42 -0.10 -5.51
N ASN A 332 -7.13 0.88 -6.36
CA ASN A 332 -7.76 2.20 -6.29
C ASN A 332 -9.26 2.15 -6.63
N VAL A 333 -9.66 1.35 -7.62
CA VAL A 333 -11.08 1.12 -7.94
C VAL A 333 -11.82 0.59 -6.72
N ILE A 334 -11.26 -0.39 -6.02
CA ILE A 334 -11.90 -1.07 -4.90
C ILE A 334 -11.94 -0.18 -3.65
N THR A 335 -10.82 0.46 -3.31
CA THR A 335 -10.70 1.18 -2.03
C THR A 335 -11.21 2.62 -2.06
N ASN A 336 -11.20 3.24 -3.24
CA ASN A 336 -11.57 4.65 -3.38
C ASN A 336 -12.75 4.85 -4.34
N MET A 337 -12.66 4.41 -5.60
CA MET A 337 -13.67 4.75 -6.60
C MET A 337 -15.04 4.13 -6.27
N ALA A 338 -15.10 2.83 -5.94
CA ALA A 338 -16.35 2.16 -5.65
C ALA A 338 -17.04 2.70 -4.39
N PRO A 339 -16.37 2.87 -3.23
CA PRO A 339 -17.00 3.46 -2.05
C PRO A 339 -17.46 4.90 -2.23
N LEU A 340 -16.66 5.75 -2.90
CA LEU A 340 -16.95 7.18 -3.06
C LEU A 340 -18.12 7.46 -4.00
N THR A 341 -18.34 6.62 -5.01
CA THR A 341 -19.47 6.78 -5.94
C THR A 341 -20.79 6.28 -5.36
N MET A 342 -20.75 5.51 -4.28
CA MET A 342 -21.94 5.12 -3.57
C MET A 342 -22.33 6.22 -2.59
N LYS A 343 -23.39 6.96 -2.92
CA LYS A 343 -23.99 8.02 -2.12
C LYS A 343 -24.64 7.50 -0.83
N THR A 344 -23.88 6.71 -0.05
CA THR A 344 -24.34 6.24 1.25
C THR A 344 -23.62 7.01 2.35
N ALA A 345 -24.32 7.33 3.43
CA ALA A 345 -23.74 7.93 4.64
C ALA A 345 -22.53 7.13 5.21
N ASN A 346 -22.28 5.93 4.70
CA ASN A 346 -21.27 4.98 5.15
C ASN A 346 -20.09 4.80 4.18
N ALA A 347 -19.89 5.68 3.19
CA ALA A 347 -18.82 5.54 2.20
C ALA A 347 -17.42 5.40 2.85
N GLY A 348 -17.15 6.15 3.90
CA GLY A 348 -15.89 6.04 4.66
C GLY A 348 -15.72 4.68 5.35
N MET A 349 -16.79 4.13 5.93
CA MET A 349 -16.78 2.79 6.54
C MET A 349 -16.53 1.71 5.49
N LEU A 350 -17.15 1.82 4.32
CA LEU A 350 -16.94 0.88 3.21
C LEU A 350 -15.51 0.94 2.66
N ALA A 351 -14.94 2.14 2.50
CA ALA A 351 -13.55 2.32 2.09
C ALA A 351 -12.59 1.68 3.12
N GLY A 352 -12.86 1.87 4.40
CA GLY A 352 -12.10 1.24 5.50
C GLY A 352 -12.19 -0.28 5.47
N LEU A 353 -13.38 -0.84 5.24
CA LEU A 353 -13.59 -2.28 5.13
C LEU A 353 -12.85 -2.87 3.92
N MET A 354 -12.94 -2.23 2.75
CA MET A 354 -12.20 -2.64 1.54
C MET A 354 -10.69 -2.60 1.77
N ASN A 355 -10.20 -1.56 2.43
CA ASN A 355 -8.78 -1.46 2.80
C ASN A 355 -8.37 -2.57 3.79
N GLY A 356 -9.23 -2.93 4.73
CA GLY A 356 -9.04 -4.10 5.61
C GLY A 356 -8.89 -5.41 4.83
N CYS A 357 -9.75 -5.64 3.82
CA CYS A 357 -9.63 -6.79 2.92
C CYS A 357 -8.29 -6.79 2.16
N CYS A 358 -7.80 -5.61 1.74
CA CYS A 358 -6.48 -5.50 1.12
C CYS A 358 -5.37 -6.03 2.04
N TYR A 359 -5.38 -5.67 3.32
CA TYR A 359 -4.35 -6.14 4.27
C TYR A 359 -4.45 -7.62 4.59
N ILE A 360 -5.64 -8.25 4.47
CA ILE A 360 -5.75 -9.71 4.53
C ILE A 360 -4.93 -10.33 3.39
N GLY A 361 -5.06 -9.82 2.16
CA GLY A 361 -4.27 -10.26 1.02
C GLY A 361 -2.76 -10.08 1.23
N SER A 362 -2.34 -8.91 1.70
CA SER A 362 -0.93 -8.62 2.01
C SER A 362 -0.37 -9.55 3.11
N THR A 363 -1.19 -9.85 4.12
CA THR A 363 -0.83 -10.76 5.23
C THR A 363 -0.59 -12.17 4.70
N ILE A 364 -1.48 -12.69 3.86
CA ILE A 364 -1.36 -14.02 3.27
C ILE A 364 -0.16 -14.08 2.31
N SER A 365 0.11 -13.02 1.57
CA SER A 365 1.12 -13.01 0.51
C SER A 365 2.53 -13.25 1.02
N SER A 366 2.92 -12.65 2.14
CA SER A 366 4.31 -12.73 2.62
C SER A 366 4.71 -14.15 3.00
N TYR A 367 3.99 -14.80 3.90
CA TYR A 367 4.25 -16.19 4.31
C TYR A 367 3.84 -17.19 3.24
N GLY A 368 2.63 -17.02 2.67
CA GLY A 368 2.07 -17.98 1.74
C GLY A 368 2.89 -18.12 0.46
N LEU A 369 3.32 -17.02 -0.16
CA LEU A 369 4.15 -17.10 -1.35
C LEU A 369 5.56 -17.60 -1.03
N GLY A 370 6.13 -17.26 0.13
CA GLY A 370 7.38 -17.83 0.61
C GLY A 370 7.30 -19.35 0.76
N THR A 371 6.24 -19.85 1.40
CA THR A 371 6.01 -21.31 1.54
C THR A 371 5.88 -22.01 0.18
N ILE A 372 5.23 -21.38 -0.78
CA ILE A 372 5.10 -21.94 -2.14
C ILE A 372 6.45 -21.91 -2.85
N ALA A 373 7.23 -20.85 -2.67
CA ALA A 373 8.58 -20.77 -3.24
C ALA A 373 9.50 -21.86 -2.68
N ASP A 374 9.48 -22.10 -1.37
CA ASP A 374 10.27 -23.17 -0.71
C ASP A 374 9.92 -24.56 -1.22
N ASN A 375 8.63 -24.86 -1.49
CA ASN A 375 8.17 -26.20 -1.86
C ASN A 375 8.09 -26.45 -3.37
N PHE A 376 7.76 -25.43 -4.15
CA PHE A 376 7.44 -25.53 -5.59
C PHE A 376 8.25 -24.58 -6.47
N GLY A 377 9.19 -23.84 -5.87
CA GLY A 377 9.98 -22.81 -6.54
C GLY A 377 9.15 -21.61 -7.02
N TRP A 378 9.80 -20.65 -7.63
CA TRP A 378 9.15 -19.42 -8.12
C TRP A 378 8.13 -19.68 -9.23
N SER A 379 8.31 -20.75 -10.02
CA SER A 379 7.30 -21.18 -11.01
C SER A 379 5.98 -21.56 -10.35
N GLY A 380 6.01 -22.15 -9.15
CA GLY A 380 4.82 -22.42 -8.35
C GLY A 380 4.10 -21.16 -7.91
N VAL A 381 4.87 -20.13 -7.52
CA VAL A 381 4.32 -18.82 -7.17
C VAL A 381 3.61 -18.18 -8.35
N PHE A 382 4.25 -18.13 -9.53
CA PHE A 382 3.62 -17.56 -10.73
C PHE A 382 2.37 -18.32 -11.16
N ARG A 383 2.36 -19.66 -11.06
CA ARG A 383 1.15 -20.49 -11.32
C ARG A 383 0.02 -20.13 -10.40
N LEU A 384 0.29 -19.97 -9.09
CA LEU A 384 -0.76 -19.58 -8.13
C LEU A 384 -1.32 -18.20 -8.48
N LEU A 385 -0.47 -17.20 -8.72
CA LEU A 385 -0.89 -15.83 -9.03
C LEU A 385 -1.67 -15.77 -10.35
N PHE A 386 -1.28 -16.57 -11.35
CA PHE A 386 -1.99 -16.72 -12.62
C PHE A 386 -3.39 -17.27 -12.41
N ILE A 387 -3.52 -18.40 -11.67
CA ILE A 387 -4.81 -19.05 -11.38
C ILE A 387 -5.70 -18.09 -10.57
N ALA A 388 -5.16 -17.41 -9.56
CA ALA A 388 -5.90 -16.44 -8.76
C ALA A 388 -6.45 -15.29 -9.63
N SER A 389 -5.64 -14.78 -10.57
CA SER A 389 -6.08 -13.76 -11.53
C SER A 389 -7.21 -14.28 -12.42
N LEU A 390 -7.09 -15.51 -12.96
CA LEU A 390 -8.12 -16.11 -13.80
C LEU A 390 -9.44 -16.36 -13.06
N ILE A 391 -9.40 -16.76 -11.79
CA ILE A 391 -10.60 -16.92 -10.95
C ILE A 391 -11.32 -15.56 -10.83
N CYS A 392 -10.59 -14.47 -10.62
CA CYS A 392 -11.18 -13.13 -10.56
C CYS A 392 -11.79 -12.72 -11.92
N VAL A 393 -11.13 -13.04 -13.03
CA VAL A 393 -11.69 -12.81 -14.38
C VAL A 393 -13.00 -13.57 -14.57
N GLY A 394 -13.01 -14.87 -14.25
CA GLY A 394 -14.23 -15.72 -14.34
C GLY A 394 -15.36 -15.18 -13.47
N THR A 395 -15.06 -14.83 -12.22
CA THR A 395 -16.04 -14.24 -11.28
C THR A 395 -16.63 -12.93 -11.84
N SER A 396 -15.76 -12.07 -12.41
CA SER A 396 -16.19 -10.82 -13.03
C SER A 396 -17.11 -11.06 -14.24
N ALA A 397 -16.77 -12.02 -15.09
CA ALA A 397 -17.56 -12.37 -16.28
C ALA A 397 -18.96 -12.90 -15.87
N VAL A 398 -19.00 -13.83 -14.91
CA VAL A 398 -20.28 -14.36 -14.39
C VAL A 398 -21.13 -13.24 -13.81
N PHE A 399 -20.55 -12.35 -13.00
CA PHE A 399 -21.28 -11.22 -12.42
C PHE A 399 -21.81 -10.28 -13.50
N GLY A 400 -21.03 -10.02 -14.54
CA GLY A 400 -21.44 -9.21 -15.70
C GLY A 400 -22.60 -9.82 -16.49
N LEU A 401 -22.59 -11.14 -16.68
CA LEU A 401 -23.68 -11.87 -17.33
C LEU A 401 -24.96 -11.81 -16.49
N VAL A 402 -24.89 -12.16 -15.22
CA VAL A 402 -26.04 -12.17 -14.30
C VAL A 402 -26.68 -10.76 -14.23
N SER A 403 -25.89 -9.71 -14.17
CA SER A 403 -26.40 -8.32 -14.13
C SER A 403 -27.13 -7.92 -15.42
N ARG A 404 -26.67 -8.39 -16.59
CA ARG A 404 -27.32 -8.15 -17.90
C ARG A 404 -28.67 -8.88 -18.01
N PHE A 405 -28.75 -10.12 -17.52
CA PHE A 405 -30.00 -10.89 -17.53
C PHE A 405 -31.03 -10.32 -16.55
N ALA A 406 -30.60 -9.89 -15.36
CA ALA A 406 -31.48 -9.25 -14.38
C ALA A 406 -32.02 -7.88 -14.85
N GLY A 407 -31.28 -7.16 -15.70
CA GLY A 407 -31.71 -5.89 -16.28
C GLY A 407 -32.64 -6.02 -17.49
N LYS A 408 -32.68 -7.18 -18.15
CA LYS A 408 -33.62 -7.45 -19.26
C LYS A 408 -35.02 -7.89 -18.82
N ASN A 409 -35.17 -8.30 -17.57
CA ASN A 409 -36.44 -8.74 -16.98
C ASN A 409 -37.13 -7.64 -16.16
N LYS A 410 -36.68 -6.41 -16.26
CA LYS A 410 -37.35 -5.19 -15.78
C LYS A 410 -37.68 -4.28 -16.99
#